data_30fc491bb92899e4aa9511182c2b02ae
#
_entry.id   30fc491bb92899e4aa9511182c2b02ae
#
_cell.length_a   1.000
_cell.length_b   1.000
_cell.length_c   1.000
_cell.angle_alpha   90.00
_cell.angle_beta   90.00
_cell.angle_gamma   90.00
#
_symmetry.space_group_name_H-M   'P 1'
#
loop_
_entity.id
_entity.type
_entity.pdbx_description
1 polymer ?
#
loop_
_entity_poly.entity_id
_entity_poly.type
_entity_poly.pdbx_seq_one_letter_code
_entity_poly.pdbx_strand_id
1 'polypeptide(L)'
;MKICLDAGHQGRYNQSPADHRYYESVMVWKLHLLQKKYLEEYGIEVITTRRRQDEEKGLFARGAESKGCDLFLSDHSNAVGTGVNNQVDYPAAYCEINGSADGIGMALAQCVEKVMKTKQPARIEHRRGQNGDYYGVLRGAASVGTPGLILEHSFHTNAQIAAWLLKESNLERLAKAEADAIALYYGITVQEKKSGWLEEDGGWRFYLGDSGDYVANDWYED
;
A
#
# COMPACT_ATOMS: atom_id res chain seq x y z
N MET A 1 7.47 13.42 5.64
CA MET A 1 7.34 11.95 5.77
C MET A 1 7.80 11.28 4.51
N LYS A 2 8.48 10.14 4.63
CA LYS A 2 9.00 9.37 3.50
C LYS A 2 8.69 7.89 3.66
N ILE A 3 8.17 7.24 2.63
CA ILE A 3 7.79 5.82 2.63
C ILE A 3 8.56 5.06 1.56
N CYS A 4 9.00 3.85 1.88
CA CYS A 4 9.53 2.90 0.93
C CYS A 4 8.46 1.85 0.61
N LEU A 5 7.94 1.84 -0.61
CA LEU A 5 7.03 0.82 -1.10
C LEU A 5 7.80 -0.31 -1.79
N ASP A 6 7.40 -1.52 -1.48
CA ASP A 6 7.93 -2.74 -2.04
C ASP A 6 6.82 -3.60 -2.64
N ALA A 7 6.77 -3.70 -3.97
CA ALA A 7 5.89 -4.67 -4.60
C ALA A 7 6.49 -6.08 -4.44
N GLY A 8 5.80 -6.99 -3.79
CA GLY A 8 6.26 -8.37 -3.58
C GLY A 8 6.62 -9.09 -4.86
N HIS A 9 7.57 -10.03 -4.81
CA HIS A 9 8.00 -10.86 -5.94
C HIS A 9 8.50 -10.07 -7.16
N GLN A 10 8.58 -10.69 -8.32
CA GLN A 10 8.96 -10.09 -9.60
C GLN A 10 8.37 -10.88 -10.78
N GLY A 11 8.32 -10.27 -11.96
CA GLY A 11 7.86 -10.93 -13.17
C GLY A 11 6.43 -11.48 -13.03
N ARG A 12 6.24 -12.75 -13.38
CA ARG A 12 4.98 -13.49 -13.22
C ARG A 12 5.16 -14.60 -12.18
N TYR A 13 4.89 -14.29 -10.94
CA TYR A 13 5.10 -15.17 -9.78
C TYR A 13 3.84 -15.31 -8.94
N ASN A 14 3.67 -16.45 -8.27
CA ASN A 14 2.50 -16.83 -7.46
C ASN A 14 1.19 -16.69 -8.24
N GLN A 15 1.00 -17.61 -9.19
CA GLN A 15 -0.27 -17.75 -9.91
C GLN A 15 -1.34 -18.31 -8.97
N SER A 16 -2.53 -17.71 -8.99
CA SER A 16 -3.67 -18.22 -8.24
C SER A 16 -4.13 -19.58 -8.81
N PRO A 17 -4.36 -20.59 -7.97
CA PRO A 17 -4.97 -21.84 -8.40
C PRO A 17 -6.48 -21.68 -8.71
N ALA A 18 -7.10 -20.60 -8.25
CA ALA A 18 -8.53 -20.33 -8.44
C ALA A 18 -8.82 -19.52 -9.71
N ASP A 19 -7.87 -18.69 -10.16
CA ASP A 19 -7.96 -17.93 -11.40
C ASP A 19 -6.56 -17.77 -12.02
N HIS A 20 -6.26 -18.51 -13.07
CA HIS A 20 -4.95 -18.55 -13.70
C HIS A 20 -4.54 -17.23 -14.40
N ARG A 21 -5.43 -16.25 -14.50
CA ARG A 21 -5.11 -14.89 -14.96
C ARG A 21 -4.43 -14.07 -13.87
N TYR A 22 -4.64 -14.44 -12.60
CA TYR A 22 -4.07 -13.77 -11.46
C TYR A 22 -2.64 -14.23 -11.18
N TYR A 23 -1.74 -13.27 -11.06
CA TYR A 23 -0.39 -13.42 -10.53
C TYR A 23 -0.19 -12.38 -9.43
N GLU A 24 0.21 -12.82 -8.24
CA GLU A 24 0.46 -11.93 -7.12
C GLU A 24 1.42 -10.79 -7.49
N SER A 25 2.56 -11.13 -8.09
CA SER A 25 3.57 -10.15 -8.52
C SER A 25 3.04 -9.09 -9.50
N VAL A 26 2.04 -9.41 -10.31
CA VAL A 26 1.42 -8.45 -11.25
C VAL A 26 0.43 -7.55 -10.51
N MET A 27 -0.34 -8.12 -9.60
CA MET A 27 -1.30 -7.37 -8.79
C MET A 27 -0.60 -6.35 -7.90
N VAL A 28 0.38 -6.79 -7.09
CA VAL A 28 1.09 -5.88 -6.17
C VAL A 28 1.92 -4.83 -6.90
N TRP A 29 2.41 -5.14 -8.13
CA TRP A 29 3.05 -4.12 -8.96
C TRP A 29 2.10 -3.00 -9.36
N LYS A 30 0.87 -3.32 -9.74
CA LYS A 30 -0.16 -2.32 -10.04
C LYS A 30 -0.57 -1.54 -8.78
N LEU A 31 -0.78 -2.25 -7.67
CA LEU A 31 -1.23 -1.67 -6.41
C LEU A 31 -0.23 -0.64 -5.88
N HIS A 32 1.07 -0.99 -5.78
CA HIS A 32 2.07 -0.07 -5.24
C HIS A 32 2.25 1.21 -6.08
N LEU A 33 2.05 1.13 -7.42
CA LEU A 33 2.07 2.33 -8.27
C LEU A 33 0.88 3.26 -7.98
N LEU A 34 -0.29 2.69 -7.71
CA LEU A 34 -1.47 3.44 -7.31
C LEU A 34 -1.31 4.03 -5.91
N GLN A 35 -0.78 3.25 -4.95
CA GLN A 35 -0.45 3.75 -3.61
C GLN A 35 0.55 4.90 -3.68
N LYS A 36 1.64 4.75 -4.48
CA LYS A 36 2.60 5.83 -4.71
C LYS A 36 1.91 7.10 -5.18
N LYS A 37 1.05 7.01 -6.19
CA LYS A 37 0.28 8.15 -6.72
C LYS A 37 -0.48 8.86 -5.60
N TYR A 38 -1.29 8.13 -4.83
CA TYR A 38 -2.14 8.73 -3.78
C TYR A 38 -1.34 9.24 -2.57
N LEU A 39 -0.25 8.58 -2.20
CA LEU A 39 0.63 9.06 -1.13
C LEU A 39 1.34 10.36 -1.53
N GLU A 40 1.80 10.47 -2.78
CA GLU A 40 2.42 11.70 -3.29
C GLU A 40 1.42 12.87 -3.38
N GLU A 41 0.12 12.60 -3.61
CA GLU A 41 -0.94 13.61 -3.52
C GLU A 41 -1.08 14.18 -2.10
N TYR A 42 -0.69 13.44 -1.07
CA TYR A 42 -0.62 13.89 0.34
C TYR A 42 0.70 14.57 0.71
N GLY A 43 1.58 14.79 -0.26
CA GLY A 43 2.90 15.37 -0.02
C GLY A 43 3.88 14.40 0.67
N ILE A 44 3.57 13.10 0.67
CA ILE A 44 4.46 12.07 1.20
C ILE A 44 5.50 11.71 0.13
N GLU A 45 6.77 11.79 0.47
CA GLU A 45 7.85 11.31 -0.42
C GLU A 45 7.81 9.79 -0.51
N VAL A 46 7.73 9.24 -1.72
CA VAL A 46 7.67 7.79 -1.93
C VAL A 46 8.84 7.31 -2.79
N ILE A 47 9.61 6.39 -2.24
CA ILE A 47 10.58 5.60 -3.01
C ILE A 47 10.06 4.18 -3.21
N THR A 48 10.51 3.52 -4.26
CA THR A 48 10.15 2.14 -4.56
C THR A 48 11.40 1.28 -4.65
N THR A 49 11.33 0.04 -4.18
CA THR A 49 12.48 -0.87 -4.15
C THR A 49 12.94 -1.32 -5.53
N ARG A 50 12.06 -1.26 -6.52
CA ARG A 50 12.32 -1.67 -7.90
C ARG A 50 11.77 -0.63 -8.89
N ARG A 51 12.45 -0.53 -10.06
CA ARG A 51 12.06 0.39 -11.15
C ARG A 51 11.22 -0.28 -12.23
N ARG A 52 11.26 -1.61 -12.30
CA ARG A 52 10.52 -2.43 -13.28
C ARG A 52 9.96 -3.67 -12.59
N GLN A 53 8.86 -4.18 -13.12
CA GLN A 53 8.18 -5.35 -12.60
C GLN A 53 9.05 -6.61 -12.63
N ASP A 54 9.87 -6.76 -13.66
CA ASP A 54 10.74 -7.90 -13.90
C ASP A 54 12.15 -7.77 -13.28
N GLU A 55 12.41 -6.65 -12.61
CA GLU A 55 13.70 -6.42 -11.94
C GLU A 55 13.86 -7.37 -10.76
N GLU A 56 14.92 -8.16 -10.78
CA GLU A 56 15.28 -9.02 -9.65
C GLU A 56 16.11 -8.23 -8.62
N LYS A 57 15.72 -8.33 -7.36
CA LYS A 57 16.46 -7.76 -6.24
C LYS A 57 16.30 -8.66 -5.01
N GLY A 58 17.41 -8.96 -4.36
CA GLY A 58 17.42 -9.81 -3.15
C GLY A 58 16.58 -9.24 -2.02
N LEU A 59 15.90 -10.11 -1.26
CA LEU A 59 14.94 -9.71 -0.23
C LEU A 59 15.52 -8.75 0.81
N PHE A 60 16.73 -9.04 1.33
CA PHE A 60 17.40 -8.16 2.29
C PHE A 60 17.71 -6.79 1.68
N ALA A 61 18.22 -6.75 0.45
CA ALA A 61 18.53 -5.50 -0.24
C ALA A 61 17.27 -4.66 -0.47
N ARG A 62 16.12 -5.28 -0.79
CA ARG A 62 14.84 -4.57 -0.94
C ARG A 62 14.46 -3.84 0.34
N GLY A 63 14.51 -4.53 1.50
CA GLY A 63 14.23 -3.88 2.78
C GLY A 63 15.24 -2.76 3.13
N ALA A 64 16.54 -2.97 2.85
CA ALA A 64 17.58 -2.00 3.14
C ALA A 64 17.49 -0.70 2.30
N GLU A 65 16.79 -0.71 1.15
CA GLU A 65 16.47 0.51 0.40
C GLU A 65 15.66 1.53 1.22
N SER A 66 14.96 1.06 2.26
CA SER A 66 14.15 1.94 3.12
C SER A 66 14.96 2.84 4.05
N LYS A 67 16.29 2.87 3.94
CA LYS A 67 17.13 3.74 4.78
C LYS A 67 16.66 5.19 4.74
N GLY A 68 16.36 5.73 5.94
CA GLY A 68 15.87 7.09 6.09
C GLY A 68 14.39 7.29 5.76
N CYS A 69 13.64 6.20 5.57
CA CYS A 69 12.18 6.24 5.47
C CYS A 69 11.53 6.07 6.86
N ASP A 70 10.33 6.59 6.99
CA ASP A 70 9.51 6.46 8.20
C ASP A 70 8.75 5.12 8.24
N LEU A 71 8.58 4.48 7.07
CA LEU A 71 7.91 3.20 6.91
C LEU A 71 8.46 2.44 5.71
N PHE A 72 8.65 1.12 5.86
CA PHE A 72 8.79 0.16 4.79
C PHE A 72 7.50 -0.67 4.68
N LEU A 73 6.82 -0.61 3.53
CA LEU A 73 5.60 -1.36 3.26
C LEU A 73 5.81 -2.27 2.06
N SER A 74 5.70 -3.59 2.29
CA SER A 74 5.79 -4.61 1.25
C SER A 74 4.41 -5.22 0.97
N ASP A 75 3.91 -5.04 -0.24
CA ASP A 75 2.58 -5.52 -0.65
C ASP A 75 2.64 -6.95 -1.14
N HIS A 76 1.68 -7.76 -0.67
CA HIS A 76 1.53 -9.17 -0.98
C HIS A 76 0.07 -9.61 -1.03
N SER A 77 -0.19 -10.82 -1.49
CA SER A 77 -1.42 -11.56 -1.27
C SER A 77 -1.09 -13.00 -0.87
N ASN A 78 -1.68 -13.46 0.19
CA ASN A 78 -1.37 -14.74 0.84
C ASN A 78 -1.90 -15.96 0.06
N ALA A 79 -1.41 -17.13 0.43
CA ALA A 79 -1.85 -18.41 -0.08
C ALA A 79 -2.02 -19.44 1.04
N VAL A 80 -3.01 -20.31 0.93
CA VAL A 80 -3.17 -21.50 1.80
C VAL A 80 -2.94 -22.75 0.97
N GLY A 81 -1.75 -23.32 1.11
CA GLY A 81 -1.37 -24.50 0.32
C GLY A 81 -1.28 -24.17 -1.19
N THR A 82 -1.49 -25.19 -2.03
CA THR A 82 -1.35 -25.11 -3.48
C THR A 82 -2.67 -25.19 -4.25
N GLY A 83 -3.77 -25.44 -3.55
CA GLY A 83 -5.11 -25.59 -4.13
C GLY A 83 -6.06 -24.45 -3.78
N VAL A 84 -7.24 -24.47 -4.38
CA VAL A 84 -8.30 -23.51 -4.08
C VAL A 84 -8.80 -23.70 -2.65
N ASN A 85 -8.86 -22.62 -1.89
CA ASN A 85 -9.39 -22.56 -0.54
C ASN A 85 -10.28 -21.33 -0.35
N ASN A 86 -11.60 -21.52 -0.40
CA ASN A 86 -12.57 -20.43 -0.25
C ASN A 86 -13.01 -20.18 1.21
N GLN A 87 -12.41 -20.89 2.18
CA GLN A 87 -12.75 -20.75 3.60
C GLN A 87 -11.88 -19.69 4.30
N VAL A 88 -10.67 -19.47 3.79
CA VAL A 88 -9.72 -18.52 4.38
C VAL A 88 -9.81 -17.20 3.62
N ASP A 89 -10.08 -16.11 4.36
CA ASP A 89 -10.32 -14.78 3.80
C ASP A 89 -10.14 -13.73 4.90
N TYR A 90 -8.89 -13.32 5.15
CA TYR A 90 -8.55 -12.23 6.06
C TYR A 90 -7.28 -11.51 5.59
N PRO A 91 -7.16 -10.21 5.82
CA PRO A 91 -5.91 -9.50 5.64
C PRO A 91 -5.01 -9.67 6.87
N ALA A 92 -3.71 -9.67 6.65
CA ALA A 92 -2.74 -9.73 7.73
C ALA A 92 -1.56 -8.78 7.48
N ALA A 93 -1.09 -8.11 8.52
CA ALA A 93 0.19 -7.41 8.48
C ALA A 93 1.22 -8.24 9.25
N TYR A 94 2.24 -8.73 8.54
CA TYR A 94 3.42 -9.34 9.15
C TYR A 94 4.39 -8.22 9.50
N CYS A 95 4.42 -7.86 10.78
CA CYS A 95 5.27 -6.79 11.29
C CYS A 95 6.61 -7.33 11.79
N GLU A 96 7.60 -6.44 11.89
CA GLU A 96 8.86 -6.74 12.56
C GLU A 96 8.62 -7.28 13.98
N ILE A 97 9.43 -8.23 14.41
CA ILE A 97 9.30 -8.89 15.72
C ILE A 97 9.52 -7.96 16.93
N ASN A 98 10.02 -6.73 16.70
CA ASN A 98 10.15 -5.69 17.71
C ASN A 98 8.87 -4.89 17.94
N GLY A 99 7.83 -5.09 17.11
CA GLY A 99 6.54 -4.42 17.22
C GLY A 99 6.51 -2.95 16.74
N SER A 100 7.60 -2.44 16.15
CA SER A 100 7.71 -1.03 15.75
C SER A 100 6.66 -0.61 14.70
N ALA A 101 6.19 -1.55 13.89
CA ALA A 101 5.19 -1.32 12.83
C ALA A 101 3.77 -1.80 13.19
N ASP A 102 3.51 -2.29 14.42
CA ASP A 102 2.22 -2.92 14.77
C ASP A 102 1.04 -1.97 14.63
N GLY A 103 1.18 -0.73 15.07
CA GLY A 103 0.11 0.25 15.01
C GLY A 103 -0.34 0.55 13.59
N ILE A 104 0.60 0.89 12.72
CA ILE A 104 0.31 1.14 11.30
C ILE A 104 -0.10 -0.15 10.57
N GLY A 105 0.51 -1.29 10.92
CA GLY A 105 0.17 -2.60 10.36
C GLY A 105 -1.28 -2.97 10.62
N MET A 106 -1.76 -2.79 11.87
CA MET A 106 -3.17 -3.03 12.21
C MET A 106 -4.10 -2.05 11.49
N ALA A 107 -3.74 -0.77 11.41
CA ALA A 107 -4.55 0.22 10.69
C ALA A 107 -4.73 -0.14 9.21
N LEU A 108 -3.64 -0.56 8.55
CA LEU A 108 -3.68 -1.00 7.15
C LEU A 108 -4.44 -2.31 6.97
N ALA A 109 -4.21 -3.32 7.80
CA ALA A 109 -4.94 -4.58 7.70
C ALA A 109 -6.45 -4.38 7.92
N GLN A 110 -6.87 -3.53 8.86
CA GLN A 110 -8.27 -3.17 9.06
C GLN A 110 -8.85 -2.35 7.88
N CYS A 111 -8.03 -1.51 7.26
CA CYS A 111 -8.41 -0.80 6.03
C CYS A 111 -8.72 -1.81 4.91
N VAL A 112 -7.83 -2.78 4.68
CA VAL A 112 -8.04 -3.85 3.69
C VAL A 112 -9.30 -4.66 4.00
N GLU A 113 -9.49 -5.07 5.27
CA GLU A 113 -10.71 -5.75 5.72
C GLU A 113 -11.98 -4.99 5.33
N LYS A 114 -12.03 -3.73 5.65
CA LYS A 114 -13.18 -2.85 5.36
C LYS A 114 -13.43 -2.69 3.86
N VAL A 115 -12.38 -2.46 3.07
CA VAL A 115 -12.50 -2.21 1.63
C VAL A 115 -12.84 -3.49 0.86
N MET A 116 -12.20 -4.60 1.19
CA MET A 116 -12.42 -5.89 0.54
C MET A 116 -13.63 -6.64 1.10
N LYS A 117 -14.10 -6.27 2.30
CA LYS A 117 -15.18 -6.93 3.05
C LYS A 117 -14.88 -8.41 3.29
N THR A 118 -13.68 -8.67 3.81
CA THR A 118 -13.23 -10.04 4.09
C THR A 118 -14.10 -10.70 5.17
N LYS A 119 -14.21 -12.02 5.12
CA LYS A 119 -15.08 -12.80 6.03
C LYS A 119 -14.52 -12.92 7.43
N GLN A 120 -13.22 -12.83 7.55
CA GLN A 120 -12.50 -12.97 8.81
C GLN A 120 -11.77 -11.67 9.13
N PRO A 121 -11.58 -11.34 10.43
CA PRO A 121 -11.00 -10.07 10.84
C PRO A 121 -9.51 -9.95 10.49
N ALA A 122 -9.06 -8.71 10.35
CA ALA A 122 -7.66 -8.35 10.19
C ALA A 122 -6.77 -8.86 11.34
N ARG A 123 -5.49 -9.13 11.03
CA ARG A 123 -4.54 -9.69 11.99
C ARG A 123 -3.18 -9.00 11.91
N ILE A 124 -2.50 -8.95 13.06
CA ILE A 124 -1.06 -8.73 13.15
C ILE A 124 -0.40 -10.08 13.39
N GLU A 125 0.67 -10.31 12.66
CA GLU A 125 1.49 -11.51 12.76
C GLU A 125 2.96 -11.14 12.95
N HIS A 126 3.66 -11.88 13.81
CA HIS A 126 5.10 -11.78 13.97
C HIS A 126 5.73 -13.14 13.71
N ARG A 127 6.71 -13.16 12.82
CA ARG A 127 7.37 -14.43 12.51
C ARG A 127 8.86 -14.34 12.78
N ARG A 128 9.29 -15.02 13.85
CA ARG A 128 10.70 -15.09 14.24
C ARG A 128 11.42 -16.14 13.40
N GLY A 129 12.54 -15.76 12.82
CA GLY A 129 13.51 -16.65 12.19
C GLY A 129 14.73 -16.90 13.08
N GLN A 130 15.71 -17.62 12.55
CA GLN A 130 16.94 -17.94 13.29
C GLN A 130 17.77 -16.67 13.58
N ASN A 131 17.78 -15.69 12.68
CA ASN A 131 18.61 -14.48 12.77
C ASN A 131 17.74 -13.19 12.84
N GLY A 132 16.69 -13.16 13.66
CA GLY A 132 15.76 -12.05 13.77
C GLY A 132 14.44 -12.32 13.06
N ASP A 133 13.91 -11.38 12.30
CA ASP A 133 12.70 -11.58 11.51
C ASP A 133 12.85 -12.74 10.51
N TYR A 134 11.79 -13.50 10.32
CA TYR A 134 11.80 -14.58 9.33
C TYR A 134 11.95 -14.05 7.90
N TYR A 135 11.26 -12.95 7.60
CA TYR A 135 11.23 -12.38 6.26
C TYR A 135 12.47 -11.53 5.98
N GLY A 136 13.14 -11.81 4.85
CA GLY A 136 14.38 -11.13 4.45
C GLY A 136 14.18 -9.62 4.26
N VAL A 137 13.03 -9.20 3.74
CA VAL A 137 12.71 -7.77 3.54
C VAL A 137 12.60 -7.05 4.89
N LEU A 138 11.99 -7.66 5.91
CA LEU A 138 11.89 -7.07 7.26
C LEU A 138 13.26 -7.00 7.93
N ARG A 139 14.11 -8.05 7.78
CA ARG A 139 15.51 -7.95 8.26
C ARG A 139 16.28 -6.82 7.60
N GLY A 140 16.03 -6.59 6.29
CA GLY A 140 16.64 -5.49 5.55
C GLY A 140 16.21 -4.13 6.09
N ALA A 141 14.92 -3.91 6.31
CA ALA A 141 14.37 -2.68 6.87
C ALA A 141 14.89 -2.44 8.31
N ALA A 142 14.82 -3.46 9.16
CA ALA A 142 15.36 -3.42 10.53
C ALA A 142 16.86 -3.06 10.56
N SER A 143 17.66 -3.57 9.62
CA SER A 143 19.10 -3.29 9.56
C SER A 143 19.44 -1.82 9.33
N VAL A 144 18.51 -1.03 8.80
CA VAL A 144 18.66 0.42 8.56
C VAL A 144 17.79 1.27 9.48
N GLY A 145 17.12 0.63 10.46
CA GLY A 145 16.31 1.29 11.49
C GLY A 145 14.96 1.79 11.00
N THR A 146 14.44 1.27 9.87
CA THR A 146 13.13 1.64 9.34
C THR A 146 12.08 0.64 9.83
N PRO A 147 10.98 1.09 10.49
CA PRO A 147 9.85 0.23 10.81
C PRO A 147 9.28 -0.43 9.55
N GLY A 148 9.10 -1.75 9.58
CA GLY A 148 8.72 -2.50 8.39
C GLY A 148 7.58 -3.48 8.61
N LEU A 149 6.75 -3.63 7.59
CA LEU A 149 5.70 -4.63 7.52
C LEU A 149 5.50 -5.20 6.11
N ILE A 150 4.96 -6.41 6.05
CA ILE A 150 4.40 -7.02 4.84
C ILE A 150 2.88 -7.00 5.00
N LEU A 151 2.17 -6.41 4.04
CA LEU A 151 0.72 -6.38 4.04
C LEU A 151 0.17 -7.44 3.08
N GLU A 152 -0.54 -8.40 3.62
CA GLU A 152 -1.21 -9.47 2.88
C GLU A 152 -2.67 -9.10 2.59
N HIS A 153 -2.97 -8.84 1.33
CA HIS A 153 -4.31 -8.46 0.85
C HIS A 153 -5.21 -9.69 0.70
N SER A 154 -5.45 -10.37 1.83
CA SER A 154 -6.17 -11.64 1.87
C SER A 154 -5.48 -12.74 1.03
N PHE A 155 -6.21 -13.72 0.53
CA PHE A 155 -5.65 -14.97 -0.02
C PHE A 155 -6.03 -15.15 -1.48
N HIS A 156 -5.05 -15.14 -2.39
CA HIS A 156 -5.30 -15.38 -3.81
C HIS A 156 -5.64 -16.86 -4.13
N THR A 157 -5.57 -17.76 -3.15
CA THR A 157 -6.12 -19.12 -3.24
C THR A 157 -7.63 -19.15 -3.09
N ASN A 158 -8.27 -18.05 -2.66
CA ASN A 158 -9.71 -17.87 -2.61
C ASN A 158 -10.21 -17.27 -3.94
N ALA A 159 -11.17 -17.94 -4.58
CA ALA A 159 -11.66 -17.55 -5.90
C ALA A 159 -12.33 -16.15 -5.93
N GLN A 160 -13.05 -15.80 -4.87
CA GLN A 160 -13.69 -14.48 -4.78
C GLN A 160 -12.64 -13.38 -4.61
N ILE A 161 -11.60 -13.62 -3.80
CA ILE A 161 -10.51 -12.69 -3.57
C ILE A 161 -9.65 -12.52 -4.83
N ALA A 162 -9.26 -13.61 -5.50
CA ALA A 162 -8.53 -13.53 -6.77
C ALA A 162 -9.30 -12.71 -7.81
N ALA A 163 -10.59 -12.97 -7.96
CA ALA A 163 -11.46 -12.22 -8.88
C ALA A 163 -11.61 -10.74 -8.47
N TRP A 164 -11.62 -10.44 -7.16
CA TRP A 164 -11.70 -9.08 -6.65
C TRP A 164 -10.42 -8.29 -6.94
N LEU A 165 -9.25 -8.89 -6.70
CA LEU A 165 -7.92 -8.31 -6.90
C LEU A 165 -7.53 -8.15 -8.38
N LEU A 166 -8.22 -8.84 -9.30
CA LEU A 166 -8.03 -8.66 -10.75
C LEU A 166 -8.67 -7.38 -11.31
N LYS A 167 -9.59 -6.75 -10.58
CA LYS A 167 -10.32 -5.57 -11.06
C LYS A 167 -9.54 -4.29 -10.74
N GLU A 168 -9.15 -3.54 -11.77
CA GLU A 168 -8.39 -2.29 -11.61
C GLU A 168 -9.11 -1.24 -10.76
N SER A 169 -10.42 -1.08 -10.93
CA SER A 169 -11.23 -0.19 -10.09
C SER A 169 -11.25 -0.56 -8.60
N ASN A 170 -11.06 -1.85 -8.28
CA ASN A 170 -10.93 -2.31 -6.91
C ASN A 170 -9.53 -1.97 -6.35
N LEU A 171 -8.48 -2.18 -7.15
CA LEU A 171 -7.12 -1.83 -6.75
C LEU A 171 -6.98 -0.32 -6.55
N GLU A 172 -7.59 0.49 -7.41
CA GLU A 172 -7.59 1.94 -7.26
C GLU A 172 -8.26 2.39 -5.95
N ARG A 173 -9.45 1.83 -5.66
CA ARG A 173 -10.16 2.09 -4.40
C ARG A 173 -9.37 1.62 -3.17
N LEU A 174 -8.69 0.47 -3.27
CA LEU A 174 -7.86 -0.08 -2.21
C LEU A 174 -6.66 0.82 -1.93
N ALA A 175 -5.88 1.13 -2.96
CA ALA A 175 -4.71 2.00 -2.88
C ALA A 175 -5.03 3.37 -2.28
N LYS A 176 -6.15 3.98 -2.72
CA LYS A 176 -6.62 5.26 -2.15
C LYS A 176 -6.92 5.13 -0.66
N ALA A 177 -7.66 4.09 -0.26
CA ALA A 177 -8.02 3.89 1.14
C ALA A 177 -6.80 3.60 2.02
N GLU A 178 -5.80 2.87 1.52
CA GLU A 178 -4.55 2.61 2.23
C GLU A 178 -3.71 3.89 2.38
N ALA A 179 -3.64 4.71 1.34
CA ALA A 179 -3.00 6.02 1.42
C ALA A 179 -3.69 6.94 2.44
N ASP A 180 -5.04 6.93 2.48
CA ASP A 180 -5.83 7.65 3.47
C ASP A 180 -5.54 7.13 4.91
N ALA A 181 -5.46 5.82 5.08
CA ALA A 181 -5.15 5.20 6.37
C ALA A 181 -3.74 5.57 6.87
N ILE A 182 -2.75 5.59 5.97
CA ILE A 182 -1.39 6.02 6.26
C ILE A 182 -1.38 7.49 6.66
N ALA A 183 -1.99 8.36 5.85
CA ALA A 183 -2.06 9.80 6.13
C ALA A 183 -2.71 10.07 7.49
N LEU A 184 -3.84 9.41 7.77
CA LEU A 184 -4.54 9.52 9.06
C LEU A 184 -3.67 9.05 10.23
N TYR A 185 -3.01 7.90 10.10
CA TYR A 185 -2.17 7.33 11.15
C TYR A 185 -1.01 8.26 11.54
N TYR A 186 -0.39 8.90 10.56
CA TYR A 186 0.72 9.82 10.78
C TYR A 186 0.29 11.28 10.98
N GLY A 187 -1.02 11.55 11.09
CA GLY A 187 -1.54 12.90 11.32
C GLY A 187 -1.32 13.87 10.18
N ILE A 188 -1.20 13.36 8.94
CA ILE A 188 -1.07 14.17 7.74
C ILE A 188 -2.46 14.63 7.34
N THR A 189 -2.70 15.94 7.45
CA THR A 189 -3.95 16.57 6.99
C THR A 189 -3.92 16.66 5.47
N VAL A 190 -4.90 16.03 4.83
CA VAL A 190 -5.16 16.25 3.42
C VAL A 190 -5.56 17.71 3.26
N GLN A 191 -4.76 18.50 2.57
CA GLN A 191 -5.27 19.75 2.04
C GLN A 191 -6.23 19.35 0.92
N GLU A 192 -7.53 19.57 1.12
CA GLU A 192 -8.48 19.46 0.02
C GLU A 192 -7.98 20.37 -1.09
N LYS A 193 -7.67 19.77 -2.25
CA LYS A 193 -7.29 20.57 -3.42
C LYS A 193 -8.49 21.43 -3.77
N LYS A 194 -8.34 22.72 -3.54
CA LYS A 194 -9.36 23.69 -3.90
C LYS A 194 -9.43 23.76 -5.43
N SER A 195 -10.62 23.65 -5.99
CA SER A 195 -10.83 23.78 -7.44
C SER A 195 -12.14 24.51 -7.72
N GLY A 196 -12.14 25.34 -8.79
CA GLY A 196 -13.29 26.14 -9.15
C GLY A 196 -13.51 27.34 -8.24
N TRP A 197 -14.69 27.91 -8.29
CA TRP A 197 -15.08 29.07 -7.50
C TRP A 197 -15.38 28.67 -6.05
N LEU A 198 -14.66 29.28 -5.11
CA LEU A 198 -14.88 29.11 -3.67
C LEU A 198 -15.01 30.48 -3.00
N GLU A 199 -15.97 30.60 -2.08
CA GLU A 199 -16.16 31.79 -1.24
C GLU A 199 -15.23 31.71 -0.01
N GLU A 200 -14.31 32.67 0.11
CA GLU A 200 -13.34 32.74 1.18
C GLU A 200 -13.11 34.20 1.60
N ASP A 201 -13.03 34.44 2.91
CA ASP A 201 -12.74 35.76 3.48
C ASP A 201 -13.68 36.89 2.95
N GLY A 202 -14.94 36.51 2.64
CA GLY A 202 -15.94 37.46 2.11
C GLY A 202 -15.79 37.79 0.62
N GLY A 203 -15.04 36.99 -0.15
CA GLY A 203 -14.86 37.12 -1.58
C GLY A 203 -14.82 35.79 -2.29
N TRP A 204 -15.03 35.80 -3.60
CA TRP A 204 -14.94 34.62 -4.45
C TRP A 204 -13.54 34.48 -5.04
N ARG A 205 -12.94 33.27 -4.96
CA ARG A 205 -11.66 32.93 -5.56
C ARG A 205 -11.83 31.73 -6.49
N PHE A 206 -11.25 31.82 -7.68
CA PHE A 206 -11.21 30.69 -8.62
C PHE A 206 -9.88 29.96 -8.49
N TYR A 207 -9.92 28.69 -8.08
CA TYR A 207 -8.74 27.86 -7.92
C TYR A 207 -8.47 26.99 -9.16
N LEU A 208 -7.22 27.02 -9.64
CA LEU A 208 -6.74 26.30 -10.82
C LEU A 208 -6.45 24.81 -10.51
N GLY A 209 -7.36 24.10 -9.89
CA GLY A 209 -7.27 22.65 -9.70
C GLY A 209 -5.99 22.18 -9.01
N ASP A 210 -5.07 21.62 -9.78
CA ASP A 210 -3.95 20.84 -9.23
C ASP A 210 -2.85 21.64 -8.49
N SER A 211 -2.72 22.95 -8.72
CA SER A 211 -1.66 23.75 -8.10
C SER A 211 -2.01 24.30 -6.71
N GLY A 212 -3.30 24.38 -6.38
CA GLY A 212 -3.78 25.13 -5.20
C GLY A 212 -3.66 26.64 -5.33
N ASP A 213 -3.18 27.13 -6.47
CA ASP A 213 -3.12 28.56 -6.78
C ASP A 213 -4.48 29.07 -7.22
N TYR A 214 -4.77 30.34 -6.95
CA TYR A 214 -5.96 31.00 -7.44
C TYR A 214 -5.60 32.14 -8.39
N VAL A 215 -6.53 32.47 -9.29
CA VAL A 215 -6.36 33.61 -10.19
C VAL A 215 -6.58 34.90 -9.40
N ALA A 216 -5.55 35.71 -9.28
CA ALA A 216 -5.60 37.02 -8.66
C ALA A 216 -5.55 38.11 -9.76
N ASN A 217 -6.54 39.02 -9.75
CA ASN A 217 -6.58 40.20 -10.63
C ASN A 217 -6.85 39.92 -12.12
N ASP A 218 -7.30 38.73 -12.48
CA ASP A 218 -7.77 38.44 -13.84
C ASP A 218 -9.27 38.12 -13.84
N TRP A 219 -9.95 38.46 -14.94
CA TRP A 219 -11.34 38.09 -15.18
C TRP A 219 -11.34 36.76 -15.95
N TYR A 220 -12.04 35.76 -15.45
CA TYR A 220 -12.40 34.57 -16.22
C TYR A 220 -13.80 34.76 -16.75
N GLU A 221 -13.94 34.82 -18.08
CA GLU A 221 -15.21 34.68 -18.76
C GLU A 221 -15.44 33.18 -19.04
N ASP A 222 -16.65 32.67 -18.73
CA ASP A 222 -17.09 31.32 -19.03
C ASP A 222 -17.13 31.02 -20.52
#